data_c4f8d3c0d9901967d1ab09059b7f6b1b
#
_entry.id   c4f8d3c0d9901967d1ab09059b7f6b1b
#
_cell.length_a   1.000
_cell.length_b   1.000
_cell.length_c   1.000
_cell.angle_alpha   90.00
_cell.angle_beta   90.00
_cell.angle_gamma   90.00
#
_symmetry.space_group_name_H-M   'P 1'
#
loop_
_entity.id
_entity.type
_entity.pdbx_description
1 polymer ?
#
loop_
_entity_poly.entity_id
_entity_poly.type
_entity_poly.pdbx_seq_one_letter_code
_entity_poly.pdbx_strand_id
1 'polypeptide(L)'
;MIYEWVPSGKPKEVRKISLQSSPGIMKLSPFPEKELGLQPGKEYFLQVVIHCDPDNPSGDLVDEASIEVVKMPASVQSKLNRAANSVEKANIYAEAGLWYNALDEALKLAQVSKLGEVGSTLLKDLAKWEAPKTIPELPPKQREAIEKRIENLKQIADSAR
;
A
#
# COMPACT_ATOMS: atom_id res chain seq x y z
N MET A 1 -7.20 7.81 7.94
CA MET A 1 -6.51 8.18 9.20
C MET A 1 -5.20 7.40 9.28
N ILE A 2 -4.15 8.00 9.84
CA ILE A 2 -2.86 7.36 10.05
C ILE A 2 -2.55 7.38 11.54
N TYR A 3 -2.18 6.24 12.08
CA TYR A 3 -1.80 6.05 13.47
C TYR A 3 -0.39 5.47 13.55
N GLU A 4 0.38 5.89 14.56
CA GLU A 4 1.68 5.29 14.91
C GLU A 4 1.48 4.23 15.99
N TRP A 5 2.04 3.05 15.83
CA TRP A 5 2.13 2.07 16.89
C TRP A 5 3.15 2.53 17.92
N VAL A 6 2.73 2.65 19.17
CA VAL A 6 3.61 3.00 20.27
C VAL A 6 3.67 1.87 21.32
N PRO A 7 4.81 1.69 21.99
CA PRO A 7 5.00 0.60 22.96
C PRO A 7 3.98 0.55 24.10
N SER A 8 3.28 1.67 24.37
CA SER A 8 2.22 1.75 25.38
C SER A 8 0.93 0.99 25.04
N GLY A 9 0.86 0.39 23.82
CA GLY A 9 -0.26 -0.42 23.36
C GLY A 9 -1.47 0.37 22.86
N LYS A 10 -1.44 1.70 22.88
CA LYS A 10 -2.50 2.53 22.29
C LYS A 10 -1.96 3.23 21.05
N PRO A 11 -2.60 3.06 19.86
CA PRO A 11 -2.17 3.77 18.67
C PRO A 11 -2.31 5.28 18.85
N LYS A 12 -1.28 6.03 18.44
CA LYS A 12 -1.27 7.49 18.45
C LYS A 12 -1.70 8.00 17.10
N GLU A 13 -2.76 8.83 17.04
CA GLU A 13 -3.14 9.49 15.80
C GLU A 13 -2.01 10.41 15.30
N VAL A 14 -1.61 10.22 14.07
CA VAL A 14 -0.59 11.04 13.39
C VAL A 14 -1.24 12.01 12.42
N ARG A 15 -2.22 11.52 11.64
CA ARG A 15 -2.90 12.33 10.62
C ARG A 15 -4.31 11.84 10.34
N LYS A 16 -5.23 12.79 10.22
CA LYS A 16 -6.58 12.56 9.69
C LYS A 16 -6.77 13.43 8.45
N ILE A 17 -7.26 12.84 7.37
CA ILE A 17 -7.58 13.54 6.13
C ILE A 17 -9.00 13.19 5.76
N SER A 18 -9.80 14.21 5.46
CA SER A 18 -11.12 14.05 4.87
C SER A 18 -11.06 14.52 3.42
N LEU A 19 -11.59 13.72 2.51
CA LEU A 19 -11.62 14.05 1.09
C LEU A 19 -12.84 13.41 0.45
N GLN A 20 -13.20 13.89 -0.72
CA GLN A 20 -14.23 13.28 -1.52
C GLN A 20 -13.61 12.16 -2.36
N SER A 21 -14.17 10.95 -2.27
CA SER A 21 -13.71 9.82 -3.06
C SER A 21 -14.18 9.91 -4.50
N SER A 22 -13.40 9.34 -5.41
CA SER A 22 -13.76 9.12 -6.81
C SER A 22 -13.45 7.68 -7.22
N PRO A 23 -14.15 7.12 -8.22
CA PRO A 23 -13.82 5.80 -8.74
C PRO A 23 -12.39 5.72 -9.29
N GLY A 24 -11.76 4.56 -9.14
CA GLY A 24 -10.42 4.26 -9.63
C GLY A 24 -9.32 4.43 -8.58
N ILE A 25 -8.08 4.51 -9.02
CA ILE A 25 -6.92 4.63 -8.14
C ILE A 25 -6.75 6.10 -7.73
N MET A 26 -6.76 6.33 -6.43
CA MET A 26 -6.50 7.63 -5.83
C MET A 26 -5.13 7.64 -5.16
N LYS A 27 -4.28 8.58 -5.57
CA LYS A 27 -3.00 8.84 -4.90
C LYS A 27 -3.17 9.99 -3.91
N LEU A 28 -2.84 9.72 -2.65
CA LEU A 28 -2.94 10.69 -1.57
C LEU A 28 -1.55 10.98 -1.00
N SER A 29 -1.25 12.26 -0.83
CA SER A 29 -0.07 12.72 -0.09
C SER A 29 -0.53 13.24 1.28
N PRO A 30 -0.40 12.46 2.35
CA PRO A 30 -0.93 12.84 3.65
C PRO A 30 -0.15 13.96 4.33
N PHE A 31 1.08 14.20 3.90
CA PHE A 31 1.96 15.22 4.46
C PHE A 31 2.32 16.26 3.40
N PRO A 32 2.18 17.57 3.68
CA PRO A 32 2.72 18.62 2.83
C PRO A 32 4.23 18.47 2.68
N GLU A 33 4.80 18.94 1.57
CA GLU A 33 6.23 18.82 1.25
C GLU A 33 7.19 19.33 2.35
N LYS A 34 6.70 20.24 3.20
CA LYS A 34 7.49 20.86 4.29
C LYS A 34 7.33 20.16 5.64
N GLU A 35 6.43 19.19 5.75
CA GLU A 35 6.23 18.42 6.97
C GLU A 35 7.09 17.14 6.97
N LEU A 36 7.58 16.76 8.14
CA LEU A 36 8.21 15.44 8.31
C LEU A 36 7.14 14.36 8.11
N GLY A 37 7.36 13.53 7.11
CA GLY A 37 6.50 12.37 6.83
C GLY A 37 6.69 11.23 7.83
N LEU A 38 6.29 10.04 7.44
CA LEU A 38 6.48 8.82 8.23
C LEU A 38 7.98 8.57 8.47
N GLN A 39 8.34 8.20 9.70
CA GLN A 39 9.75 8.09 10.12
C GLN A 39 10.27 6.65 9.99
N PRO A 40 11.51 6.46 9.48
CA PRO A 40 12.13 5.14 9.43
C PRO A 40 12.26 4.47 10.79
N GLY A 41 12.04 3.16 10.84
CA GLY A 41 12.08 2.33 12.04
C GLY A 41 10.79 2.37 12.86
N LYS A 42 9.73 2.94 12.31
CA LYS A 42 8.41 2.95 12.94
C LYS A 42 7.38 2.20 12.14
N GLU A 43 6.41 1.66 12.85
CA GLU A 43 5.22 1.02 12.30
C GLU A 43 4.03 1.97 12.40
N TYR A 44 3.26 2.00 11.33
CA TYR A 44 2.05 2.82 11.23
C TYR A 44 0.88 1.94 10.82
N PHE A 45 -0.29 2.40 11.22
CA PHE A 45 -1.55 1.78 10.89
C PHE A 45 -2.37 2.79 10.07
N LEU A 46 -2.71 2.42 8.85
CA LEU A 46 -3.56 3.19 7.97
C LEU A 46 -4.98 2.65 8.03
N GLN A 47 -5.94 3.50 8.33
CA GLN A 47 -7.35 3.20 8.28
C GLN A 47 -8.03 4.09 7.24
N VAL A 48 -8.73 3.49 6.30
CA VAL A 48 -9.57 4.16 5.30
C VAL A 48 -11.03 3.90 5.67
N VAL A 49 -11.81 4.97 5.78
CA VAL A 49 -13.25 4.88 6.02
C VAL A 49 -13.97 5.60 4.87
N ILE A 50 -14.87 4.89 4.21
CA ILE A 50 -15.73 5.45 3.17
C ILE A 50 -17.13 5.60 3.79
N HIS A 51 -17.55 6.84 4.01
CA HIS A 51 -18.89 7.16 4.47
C HIS A 51 -19.86 7.05 3.30
N CYS A 52 -20.71 6.03 3.32
CA CYS A 52 -21.68 5.76 2.25
C CYS A 52 -22.97 6.55 2.44
N ASP A 53 -23.40 6.72 3.68
CA ASP A 53 -24.62 7.43 4.06
C ASP A 53 -24.37 8.22 5.35
N PRO A 54 -24.48 9.57 5.31
CA PRO A 54 -24.28 10.40 6.50
C PRO A 54 -25.21 10.09 7.66
N ASP A 55 -26.40 9.59 7.35
CA ASP A 55 -27.45 9.29 8.33
C ASP A 55 -27.38 7.84 8.85
N ASN A 56 -26.54 7.00 8.23
CA ASN A 56 -26.37 5.59 8.61
C ASN A 56 -24.91 5.16 8.68
N PRO A 57 -24.17 5.51 9.73
CA PRO A 57 -22.76 5.14 9.89
C PRO A 57 -22.48 3.63 9.89
N SER A 58 -23.51 2.80 10.16
CA SER A 58 -23.35 1.34 10.11
C SER A 58 -23.11 0.79 8.71
N GLY A 59 -23.37 1.58 7.67
CA GLY A 59 -23.10 1.26 6.27
C GLY A 59 -21.72 1.66 5.78
N ASP A 60 -20.89 2.26 6.63
CA ASP A 60 -19.55 2.69 6.27
C ASP A 60 -18.65 1.50 5.93
N LEU A 61 -17.86 1.66 4.88
CA LEU A 61 -16.84 0.70 4.51
C LEU A 61 -15.51 1.07 5.17
N VAL A 62 -14.91 0.12 5.87
CA VAL A 62 -13.64 0.32 6.58
C VAL A 62 -12.63 -0.69 6.05
N ASP A 63 -11.45 -0.21 5.68
CA ASP A 63 -10.31 -1.03 5.33
C ASP A 63 -9.05 -0.52 6.03
N GLU A 64 -8.11 -1.44 6.28
CA GLU A 64 -6.97 -1.20 7.15
C GLU A 64 -5.70 -1.83 6.58
N ALA A 65 -4.58 -1.12 6.78
CA ALA A 65 -3.26 -1.62 6.38
C ALA A 65 -2.19 -1.24 7.40
N SER A 66 -1.28 -2.16 7.67
CA SER A 66 -0.06 -1.87 8.43
C SER A 66 1.07 -1.47 7.49
N ILE A 67 1.83 -0.45 7.87
CA ILE A 67 2.94 0.09 7.12
C ILE A 67 4.16 0.13 8.03
N GLU A 68 5.21 -0.60 7.67
CA GLU A 68 6.53 -0.46 8.26
C GLU A 68 7.37 0.48 7.41
N VAL A 69 7.96 1.51 8.03
CA VAL A 69 8.86 2.44 7.34
C VAL A 69 10.29 2.00 7.60
N VAL A 70 10.94 1.48 6.58
CA VAL A 70 12.31 0.99 6.67
C VAL A 70 13.31 2.03 6.19
N LYS A 71 14.52 1.98 6.76
CA LYS A 71 15.63 2.79 6.24
C LYS A 71 16.07 2.23 4.89
N MET A 72 16.19 3.11 3.89
CA MET A 72 16.63 2.71 2.55
C MET A 72 18.02 2.05 2.60
N PRO A 73 18.16 0.78 2.15
CA PRO A 73 19.47 0.14 2.06
C PRO A 73 20.38 0.83 1.04
N ALA A 74 21.66 0.98 1.38
CA ALA A 74 22.62 1.67 0.51
C ALA A 74 22.77 1.02 -0.87
N SER A 75 22.65 -0.31 -0.94
CA SER A 75 22.67 -1.07 -2.20
C SER A 75 21.48 -0.74 -3.11
N VAL A 76 20.28 -0.59 -2.52
CA VAL A 76 19.08 -0.20 -3.24
C VAL A 76 19.22 1.25 -3.73
N GLN A 77 19.66 2.16 -2.87
CA GLN A 77 19.91 3.55 -3.25
C GLN A 77 20.90 3.67 -4.41
N SER A 78 21.96 2.86 -4.39
CA SER A 78 22.95 2.84 -5.47
C SER A 78 22.39 2.35 -6.81
N LYS A 79 21.48 1.37 -6.79
CA LYS A 79 20.77 0.90 -7.98
C LYS A 79 19.81 1.98 -8.50
N LEU A 80 19.03 2.62 -7.61
CA LEU A 80 18.09 3.69 -7.95
C LEU A 80 18.76 4.89 -8.61
N ASN A 81 19.95 5.27 -8.14
CA ASN A 81 20.71 6.38 -8.72
C ASN A 81 21.17 6.11 -10.16
N ARG A 82 21.23 4.85 -10.57
CA ARG A 82 21.60 4.41 -11.93
C ARG A 82 20.42 4.08 -12.81
N ALA A 83 19.23 3.98 -12.23
CA ALA A 83 18.01 3.64 -12.96
C ALA A 83 17.63 4.74 -13.95
N ALA A 84 17.43 4.39 -15.21
CA ALA A 84 17.15 5.31 -16.31
C ALA A 84 15.71 5.84 -16.32
N ASN A 85 14.75 5.07 -15.78
CA ASN A 85 13.33 5.39 -15.86
C ASN A 85 12.53 4.81 -14.68
N SER A 86 11.24 5.16 -14.62
CA SER A 86 10.34 4.72 -13.54
C SER A 86 10.05 3.22 -13.56
N VAL A 87 10.12 2.53 -14.71
CA VAL A 87 9.96 1.06 -14.78
C VAL A 87 11.11 0.38 -14.04
N GLU A 88 12.35 0.79 -14.32
CA GLU A 88 13.51 0.25 -13.61
C GLU A 88 13.47 0.54 -12.12
N LYS A 89 13.08 1.76 -11.73
CA LYS A 89 12.91 2.11 -10.32
C LYS A 89 11.85 1.26 -9.63
N ALA A 90 10.69 1.05 -10.27
CA ALA A 90 9.63 0.20 -9.77
C ALA A 90 10.11 -1.23 -9.52
N ASN A 91 10.86 -1.81 -10.48
CA ASN A 91 11.42 -3.15 -10.34
C ASN A 91 12.45 -3.23 -9.20
N ILE A 92 13.35 -2.25 -9.08
CA ILE A 92 14.34 -2.20 -8.00
C ILE A 92 13.66 -2.14 -6.63
N TYR A 93 12.60 -1.35 -6.49
CA TYR A 93 11.84 -1.28 -5.26
C TYR A 93 11.12 -2.59 -4.95
N ALA A 94 10.48 -3.22 -5.95
CA ALA A 94 9.76 -4.48 -5.78
C ALA A 94 10.72 -5.62 -5.38
N GLU A 95 11.88 -5.75 -6.04
CA GLU A 95 12.94 -6.70 -5.66
C GLU A 95 13.43 -6.52 -4.22
N ALA A 96 13.40 -5.30 -3.71
CA ALA A 96 13.78 -4.96 -2.35
C ALA A 96 12.63 -5.12 -1.33
N GLY A 97 11.43 -5.55 -1.75
CA GLY A 97 10.24 -5.66 -0.91
C GLY A 97 9.58 -4.31 -0.57
N LEU A 98 9.99 -3.23 -1.23
CA LEU A 98 9.48 -1.87 -1.02
C LEU A 98 8.27 -1.59 -1.92
N TRP A 99 7.21 -2.37 -1.73
CA TRP A 99 6.06 -2.43 -2.63
C TRP A 99 5.31 -1.11 -2.81
N TYR A 100 5.17 -0.30 -1.75
CA TYR A 100 4.55 1.01 -1.86
C TYR A 100 5.36 1.97 -2.74
N ASN A 101 6.70 1.93 -2.64
CA ASN A 101 7.57 2.71 -3.51
C ASN A 101 7.52 2.21 -4.95
N ALA A 102 7.45 0.89 -5.15
CA ALA A 102 7.31 0.29 -6.48
C ALA A 102 6.02 0.74 -7.17
N LEU A 103 4.89 0.69 -6.45
CA LEU A 103 3.60 1.17 -6.96
C LEU A 103 3.60 2.68 -7.23
N ASP A 104 4.24 3.49 -6.39
CA ASP A 104 4.37 4.93 -6.63
C ASP A 104 5.08 5.23 -7.96
N GLU A 105 6.17 4.54 -8.25
CA GLU A 105 6.87 4.67 -9.55
C GLU A 105 6.01 4.19 -10.72
N ALA A 106 5.29 3.08 -10.56
CA ALA A 106 4.39 2.55 -11.60
C ALA A 106 3.24 3.53 -11.92
N LEU A 107 2.66 4.14 -10.89
CA LEU A 107 1.56 5.10 -11.05
C LEU A 107 1.98 6.40 -11.75
N LYS A 108 3.26 6.73 -11.83
CA LYS A 108 3.77 7.86 -12.64
C LYS A 108 3.63 7.61 -14.14
N LEU A 109 3.54 6.35 -14.53
CA LEU A 109 3.42 5.91 -15.93
C LEU A 109 1.97 5.66 -16.34
N ALA A 110 1.08 5.56 -15.38
CA ALA A 110 -0.33 5.29 -15.59
C ALA A 110 -1.12 6.56 -15.92
N GLN A 111 -2.25 6.38 -16.61
CA GLN A 111 -3.25 7.44 -16.75
C GLN A 111 -3.89 7.73 -15.39
N VAL A 112 -4.42 8.94 -15.25
CA VAL A 112 -5.14 9.35 -14.04
C VAL A 112 -6.24 8.34 -13.70
N SER A 113 -6.34 7.98 -12.44
CA SER A 113 -7.30 7.00 -11.89
C SER A 113 -7.14 5.57 -12.40
N LYS A 114 -6.06 5.26 -13.12
CA LYS A 114 -5.71 3.92 -13.59
C LYS A 114 -4.48 3.38 -12.86
N LEU A 115 -4.36 2.06 -12.81
CA LEU A 115 -3.18 1.38 -12.28
C LEU A 115 -2.08 1.26 -13.32
N GLY A 116 -2.47 1.15 -14.59
CA GLY A 116 -1.58 0.92 -15.71
C GLY A 116 -1.00 -0.51 -15.75
N GLU A 117 -0.33 -0.85 -16.84
CA GLU A 117 0.20 -2.19 -17.05
C GLU A 117 1.29 -2.56 -16.03
N VAL A 118 2.21 -1.63 -15.75
CA VAL A 118 3.30 -1.86 -14.79
C VAL A 118 2.74 -2.07 -13.37
N GLY A 119 1.80 -1.26 -12.94
CA GLY A 119 1.14 -1.41 -11.64
C GLY A 119 0.35 -2.71 -11.54
N SER A 120 -0.40 -3.08 -12.59
CA SER A 120 -1.13 -4.36 -12.66
C SER A 120 -0.19 -5.56 -12.54
N THR A 121 0.95 -5.53 -13.22
CA THR A 121 1.98 -6.59 -13.14
C THR A 121 2.55 -6.68 -11.73
N LEU A 122 2.91 -5.56 -11.13
CA LEU A 122 3.43 -5.51 -9.74
C LEU A 122 2.44 -6.09 -8.72
N LEU A 123 1.15 -5.76 -8.82
CA LEU A 123 0.15 -6.33 -7.90
C LEU A 123 -0.01 -7.84 -8.08
N LYS A 124 0.07 -8.35 -9.31
CA LYS A 124 0.04 -9.80 -9.59
C LYS A 124 1.27 -10.51 -9.02
N ASP A 125 2.43 -9.89 -9.10
CA ASP A 125 3.66 -10.44 -8.54
C ASP A 125 3.66 -10.38 -7.01
N LEU A 126 3.15 -9.31 -6.42
CA LEU A 126 2.91 -9.24 -4.98
C LEU A 126 1.96 -10.35 -4.52
N ALA A 127 0.85 -10.56 -5.22
CA ALA A 127 -0.10 -11.63 -4.91
C ALA A 127 0.54 -13.03 -4.97
N LYS A 128 1.45 -13.27 -5.92
CA LYS A 128 2.22 -14.52 -5.98
C LYS A 128 3.24 -14.64 -4.85
N TRP A 129 3.88 -13.53 -4.49
CA TRP A 129 4.87 -13.49 -3.42
C TRP A 129 4.25 -13.71 -2.04
N GLU A 130 3.06 -13.16 -1.81
CA GLU A 130 2.30 -13.35 -0.57
C GLU A 130 1.62 -14.71 -0.49
N ALA A 131 1.48 -15.43 -1.61
CA ALA A 131 0.92 -16.78 -1.60
C ALA A 131 1.79 -17.70 -0.74
N PRO A 132 1.29 -18.23 0.39
CA PRO A 132 2.10 -19.01 1.30
C PRO A 132 2.61 -20.28 0.61
N LYS A 133 3.90 -20.46 0.62
CA LYS A 133 4.56 -21.69 0.11
C LYS A 133 4.21 -22.92 0.96
N THR A 134 3.68 -22.72 2.16
CA THR A 134 3.30 -23.75 3.14
C THR A 134 2.02 -23.37 3.88
N ILE A 135 0.89 -23.36 3.16
CA ILE A 135 -0.44 -23.06 3.73
C ILE A 135 -0.91 -24.08 4.79
N PRO A 136 -0.52 -25.39 4.78
CA PRO A 136 -1.08 -26.35 5.73
C PRO A 136 -0.89 -26.01 7.20
N GLU A 137 0.14 -25.25 7.55
CA GLU A 137 0.51 -24.96 8.94
C GLU A 137 -0.17 -23.72 9.54
N LEU A 138 -0.88 -22.93 8.73
CA LEU A 138 -1.56 -21.73 9.21
C LEU A 138 -2.94 -22.02 9.80
N PRO A 139 -3.33 -21.36 10.90
CA PRO A 139 -4.70 -21.42 11.40
C PRO A 139 -5.72 -21.04 10.31
N PRO A 140 -6.91 -21.72 10.26
CA PRO A 140 -7.90 -21.52 9.18
C PRO A 140 -8.26 -20.05 8.92
N LYS A 141 -8.48 -19.26 9.97
CA LYS A 141 -8.80 -17.83 9.87
C LYS A 141 -7.68 -16.98 9.22
N GLN A 142 -6.43 -17.31 9.53
CA GLN A 142 -5.28 -16.60 8.93
C GLN A 142 -5.14 -16.96 7.45
N ARG A 143 -5.36 -18.23 7.11
CA ARG A 143 -5.36 -18.69 5.72
C ARG A 143 -6.42 -17.97 4.89
N GLU A 144 -7.65 -17.96 5.37
CA GLU A 144 -8.78 -17.28 4.72
C GLU A 144 -8.49 -15.78 4.50
N ALA A 145 -7.92 -15.11 5.50
CA ALA A 145 -7.54 -13.69 5.38
C ALA A 145 -6.47 -13.46 4.30
N ILE A 146 -5.47 -14.35 4.20
CA ILE A 146 -4.42 -14.27 3.17
C ILE A 146 -5.01 -14.56 1.79
N GLU A 147 -5.82 -15.60 1.64
CA GLU A 147 -6.47 -15.96 0.37
C GLU A 147 -7.35 -14.81 -0.13
N LYS A 148 -8.14 -14.21 0.75
CA LYS A 148 -8.98 -13.05 0.43
C LYS A 148 -8.12 -11.85 -0.02
N ARG A 149 -7.00 -11.57 0.65
CA ARG A 149 -6.08 -10.49 0.26
C ARG A 149 -5.48 -10.73 -1.11
N ILE A 150 -5.01 -11.95 -1.39
CA ILE A 150 -4.48 -12.33 -2.70
C ILE A 150 -5.54 -12.16 -3.80
N GLU A 151 -6.77 -12.56 -3.54
CA GLU A 151 -7.86 -12.40 -4.48
C GLU A 151 -8.16 -10.93 -4.76
N ASN A 152 -8.23 -10.09 -3.71
CA ASN A 152 -8.41 -8.65 -3.85
C ASN A 152 -7.30 -8.01 -4.68
N LEU A 153 -6.03 -8.38 -4.46
CA LEU A 153 -4.89 -7.88 -5.25
C LEU A 153 -5.05 -8.20 -6.74
N LYS A 154 -5.47 -9.43 -7.07
CA LYS A 154 -5.73 -9.86 -8.46
C LYS A 154 -6.88 -9.10 -9.08
N GLN A 155 -8.00 -8.95 -8.35
CA GLN A 155 -9.17 -8.20 -8.84
C GLN A 155 -8.81 -6.74 -9.13
N ILE A 156 -8.07 -6.06 -8.24
CA ILE A 156 -7.60 -4.70 -8.46
C ILE A 156 -6.68 -4.66 -9.68
N ALA A 157 -5.75 -5.61 -9.82
CA ALA A 157 -4.82 -5.68 -10.94
C ALA A 157 -5.54 -5.86 -12.29
N ASP A 158 -6.67 -6.54 -12.33
CA ASP A 158 -7.42 -6.79 -13.55
C ASP A 158 -8.44 -5.68 -13.88
N SER A 159 -9.04 -5.04 -12.87
CA SER A 159 -10.07 -4.01 -13.04
C SER A 159 -9.53 -2.61 -13.29
N ALA A 160 -8.32 -2.31 -12.85
CA ALA A 160 -7.75 -0.96 -12.86
C ALA A 160 -6.72 -0.70 -14.01
N ARG A 161 -6.78 -1.50 -15.09
CA ARG A 161 -5.95 -1.31 -16.30
C ARG A 161 -6.27 -0.07 -17.10
#